data_c5ae070e3bb8132b1206cb1dff650ec9
#
_entry.id   c5ae070e3bb8132b1206cb1dff650ec9
#
_cell.length_a   1.000
_cell.length_b   1.000
_cell.length_c   1.000
_cell.angle_alpha   90.00
_cell.angle_beta   90.00
_cell.angle_gamma   90.00
#
_symmetry.space_group_name_H-M   'P 1'
#
loop_
_entity.id
_entity.type
_entity.pdbx_description
1 polymer ?
#
loop_
_entity_poly.entity_id
_entity_poly.type
_entity_poly.pdbx_seq_one_letter_code
_entity_poly.pdbx_strand_id
1 'polypeptide(L)'
;MELELSSLTAVSPIDGRYASKCADLRGIFSEFGLMRFRVTVEVEWLKKLAATPAIKEVPAFSAEAIAFLNNIVKNFNVEDAQAIKKHESVTNHDVKAVEY
;
A
#
# COMPACT_ATOMS: atom_id res chain seq x y z
N MET A 1 9.66 -12.58 29.15
CA MET A 1 8.24 -12.28 29.47
C MET A 1 7.54 -11.84 28.19
N GLU A 2 6.47 -12.51 27.84
CA GLU A 2 5.62 -12.07 26.73
C GLU A 2 4.43 -11.30 27.27
N LEU A 3 4.18 -10.14 26.66
CA LEU A 3 3.05 -9.29 27.01
C LEU A 3 2.11 -9.21 25.81
N GLU A 4 0.83 -9.31 26.05
CA GLU A 4 -0.16 -9.10 25.00
C GLU A 4 -0.08 -7.66 24.49
N LEU A 5 -0.29 -7.47 23.19
CA LEU A 5 -0.27 -6.17 22.58
C LEU A 5 -1.46 -5.32 23.05
N SER A 6 -1.14 -4.20 23.66
CA SER A 6 -2.14 -3.24 24.14
C SER A 6 -1.52 -1.84 24.17
N SER A 7 -2.32 -0.83 24.48
CA SER A 7 -1.82 0.53 24.66
C SER A 7 -0.76 0.62 25.74
N LEU A 8 -0.88 -0.21 26.78
CA LEU A 8 0.08 -0.19 27.90
C LEU A 8 1.40 -0.89 27.54
N THR A 9 1.34 -1.91 26.70
CA THR A 9 2.49 -2.75 26.34
C THR A 9 3.11 -2.40 25.00
N ALA A 10 2.55 -1.44 24.27
CA ALA A 10 3.10 -0.99 22.99
C ALA A 10 4.55 -0.52 23.17
N VAL A 11 5.40 -0.85 22.22
CA VAL A 11 6.83 -0.51 22.25
C VAL A 11 7.06 0.99 22.35
N SER A 12 6.16 1.78 21.74
CA SER A 12 6.25 3.24 21.77
C SER A 12 4.94 3.84 22.29
N PRO A 13 4.99 4.88 23.15
CA PRO A 13 3.78 5.61 23.55
C PRO A 13 2.98 6.19 22.39
N ILE A 14 3.59 6.43 21.26
CA ILE A 14 2.91 6.91 20.03
C ILE A 14 1.88 5.89 19.55
N ASP A 15 2.18 4.61 19.71
CA ASP A 15 1.26 3.52 19.34
C ASP A 15 0.44 3.02 20.53
N GLY A 16 0.65 3.58 21.69
CA GLY A 16 -0.07 3.23 22.92
C GLY A 16 -0.87 4.42 23.44
N ARG A 17 -0.34 5.05 24.50
CA ARG A 17 -1.01 6.14 25.22
C ARG A 17 -1.46 7.29 24.31
N TYR A 18 -0.66 7.64 23.32
CA TYR A 18 -0.91 8.79 22.44
C TYR A 18 -1.39 8.37 21.04
N ALA A 19 -1.82 7.13 20.88
CA ALA A 19 -2.25 6.62 19.57
C ALA A 19 -3.34 7.48 18.93
N SER A 20 -4.33 7.94 19.73
CA SER A 20 -5.41 8.79 19.22
C SER A 20 -4.93 10.17 18.76
N LYS A 21 -3.83 10.66 19.34
CA LYS A 21 -3.23 11.96 18.96
C LYS A 21 -2.51 11.87 17.63
N CYS A 22 -2.12 10.68 17.20
CA CYS A 22 -1.38 10.43 15.98
C CYS A 22 -2.24 9.81 14.88
N ALA A 23 -3.55 9.77 15.06
CA ALA A 23 -4.46 9.09 14.13
C ALA A 23 -4.33 9.61 12.70
N ASP A 24 -4.15 10.91 12.51
CA ASP A 24 -4.04 11.53 11.19
C ASP A 24 -2.78 11.09 10.42
N LEU A 25 -1.78 10.59 11.12
CA LEU A 25 -0.52 10.15 10.51
C LEU A 25 -0.54 8.69 10.07
N ARG A 26 -1.50 7.89 10.54
CA ARG A 26 -1.51 6.45 10.25
C ARG A 26 -1.67 6.12 8.77
N GLY A 27 -2.38 6.94 8.03
CA GLY A 27 -2.52 6.75 6.59
C GLY A 27 -1.22 6.95 5.80
N ILE A 28 -0.22 7.58 6.42
CA ILE A 28 1.05 7.93 5.79
C ILE A 28 2.20 7.08 6.34
N PHE A 29 2.32 6.96 7.65
CA PHE A 29 3.50 6.39 8.32
C PHE A 29 3.34 4.96 8.83
N SER A 30 2.15 4.38 8.75
CA SER A 30 1.94 2.98 9.12
C SER A 30 2.42 2.04 8.01
N GLU A 31 2.48 0.74 8.32
CA GLU A 31 2.71 -0.28 7.29
C GLU A 31 1.63 -0.20 6.20
N PHE A 32 0.39 0.06 6.58
CA PHE A 32 -0.69 0.33 5.62
C PHE A 32 -0.35 1.52 4.72
N GLY A 33 0.12 2.62 5.29
CA GLY A 33 0.54 3.81 4.53
C GLY A 33 1.67 3.50 3.56
N LEU A 34 2.66 2.73 4.00
CA LEU A 34 3.76 2.31 3.15
C LEU A 34 3.26 1.49 1.95
N MET A 35 2.36 0.53 2.19
CA MET A 35 1.76 -0.27 1.13
C MET A 35 0.93 0.58 0.18
N ARG A 36 0.14 1.50 0.70
CA ARG A 36 -0.67 2.42 -0.09
C ARG A 36 0.19 3.23 -1.07
N PHE A 37 1.30 3.77 -0.59
CA PHE A 37 2.20 4.54 -1.44
C PHE A 37 2.96 3.67 -2.42
N ARG A 38 3.31 2.44 -2.06
CA ARG A 38 3.92 1.49 -3.02
C ARG A 38 2.95 1.16 -4.14
N VAL A 39 1.69 0.90 -3.84
CA VAL A 39 0.66 0.67 -4.85
C VAL A 39 0.51 1.90 -5.74
N THR A 40 0.51 3.09 -5.17
CA THR A 40 0.46 4.35 -5.92
C THR A 40 1.62 4.45 -6.90
N VAL A 41 2.84 4.16 -6.46
CA VAL A 41 4.03 4.19 -7.32
C VAL A 41 3.90 3.19 -8.47
N GLU A 42 3.48 1.96 -8.18
CA GLU A 42 3.31 0.92 -9.21
C GLU A 42 2.26 1.33 -10.25
N VAL A 43 1.13 1.84 -9.81
CA VAL A 43 0.05 2.27 -10.70
C VAL A 43 0.49 3.46 -11.55
N GLU A 44 1.10 4.47 -10.96
CA GLU A 44 1.57 5.65 -11.69
C GLU A 44 2.67 5.29 -12.69
N TRP A 45 3.57 4.38 -12.30
CA TRP A 45 4.62 3.90 -13.19
C TRP A 45 4.04 3.15 -14.39
N LEU A 46 3.10 2.24 -14.15
CA LEU A 46 2.43 1.50 -15.22
C LEU A 46 1.71 2.43 -16.19
N LYS A 47 1.00 3.43 -15.66
CA LYS A 47 0.32 4.45 -16.47
C LYS A 47 1.33 5.24 -17.32
N LYS A 48 2.48 5.58 -16.76
CA LYS A 48 3.54 6.29 -17.47
C LYS A 48 4.14 5.45 -18.59
N LEU A 49 4.37 4.17 -18.35
CA LEU A 49 4.85 3.25 -19.37
C LEU A 49 3.85 3.16 -20.53
N ALA A 50 2.56 3.01 -20.23
CA ALA A 50 1.51 2.91 -21.24
C ALA A 50 1.35 4.21 -22.04
N ALA A 51 1.64 5.37 -21.42
CA ALA A 51 1.55 6.67 -22.08
C ALA A 51 2.80 7.04 -22.88
N THR A 52 3.83 6.19 -22.89
CA THR A 52 5.09 6.46 -23.59
C THR A 52 5.15 5.64 -24.89
N PRO A 53 4.93 6.23 -26.07
CA PRO A 53 4.85 5.48 -27.34
C PRO A 53 6.14 4.75 -27.70
N ALA A 54 7.29 5.20 -27.20
CA ALA A 54 8.58 4.56 -27.45
C ALA A 54 8.69 3.17 -26.81
N ILE A 55 7.86 2.88 -25.80
CA ILE A 55 7.85 1.59 -25.10
C ILE A 55 6.71 0.76 -25.69
N LYS A 56 7.04 -0.09 -26.66
CA LYS A 56 6.06 -0.88 -27.42
C LYS A 56 5.53 -2.09 -26.65
N GLU A 57 6.26 -2.54 -25.65
CA GLU A 57 5.90 -3.68 -24.81
C GLU A 57 4.68 -3.41 -23.94
N VAL A 58 4.40 -2.13 -23.66
CA VAL A 58 3.24 -1.71 -22.89
C VAL A 58 2.36 -0.84 -23.82
N PRO A 59 1.28 -1.40 -24.36
CA PRO A 59 0.39 -0.62 -25.23
C PRO A 59 -0.36 0.46 -24.46
N ALA A 60 -0.82 1.47 -25.17
CA ALA A 60 -1.62 2.54 -24.56
C ALA A 60 -2.90 1.97 -23.93
N PHE A 61 -3.26 2.48 -22.77
CA PHE A 61 -4.46 2.07 -22.06
C PHE A 61 -5.66 2.89 -22.50
N SER A 62 -6.83 2.24 -22.50
CA SER A 62 -8.10 2.93 -22.70
C SER A 62 -8.42 3.85 -21.51
N ALA A 63 -9.35 4.81 -21.71
CA ALA A 63 -9.83 5.65 -20.63
C ALA A 63 -10.43 4.82 -19.48
N GLU A 64 -11.10 3.72 -19.81
CA GLU A 64 -11.67 2.81 -18.80
C GLU A 64 -10.57 2.11 -17.99
N ALA A 65 -9.50 1.67 -18.63
CA ALA A 65 -8.38 1.05 -17.95
C ALA A 65 -7.70 2.03 -17.00
N ILE A 66 -7.47 3.26 -17.43
CA ILE A 66 -6.89 4.32 -16.59
C ILE A 66 -7.80 4.63 -15.40
N ALA A 67 -9.11 4.73 -15.63
CA ALA A 67 -10.08 4.96 -14.55
C ALA A 67 -10.06 3.82 -13.52
N PHE A 68 -9.94 2.58 -13.98
CA PHE A 68 -9.83 1.41 -13.11
C PHE A 68 -8.58 1.48 -12.22
N LEU A 69 -7.43 1.81 -12.81
CA LEU A 69 -6.18 1.94 -12.07
C LEU A 69 -6.23 3.08 -11.05
N ASN A 70 -6.78 4.22 -11.45
CA ASN A 70 -6.96 5.36 -10.54
C ASN A 70 -7.86 5.00 -9.36
N ASN A 71 -8.90 4.19 -9.60
CA ASN A 71 -9.81 3.73 -8.57
C ASN A 71 -9.10 2.82 -7.56
N ILE A 72 -8.17 1.99 -7.99
CA ILE A 72 -7.36 1.14 -7.09
C ILE A 72 -6.62 2.02 -6.08
N VAL A 73 -5.97 3.09 -6.55
CA VAL A 73 -5.22 4.00 -5.67
C VAL A 73 -6.16 4.78 -4.76
N LYS A 74 -7.23 5.33 -5.31
CA LYS A 74 -8.18 6.16 -4.56
C LYS A 74 -8.88 5.40 -3.45
N ASN A 75 -9.25 4.16 -3.70
CA ASN A 75 -10.06 3.34 -2.78
C ASN A 75 -9.25 2.25 -2.09
N PHE A 76 -7.91 2.37 -2.07
CA PHE A 76 -7.06 1.42 -1.36
C PHE A 76 -7.45 1.39 0.12
N ASN A 77 -7.69 0.20 0.64
CA ASN A 77 -8.20 0.00 2.01
C ASN A 77 -7.41 -1.07 2.76
N VAL A 78 -7.77 -1.28 4.04
CA VAL A 78 -7.09 -2.26 4.90
C VAL A 78 -7.22 -3.68 4.36
N GLU A 79 -8.33 -4.03 3.74
CA GLU A 79 -8.52 -5.36 3.14
C GLU A 79 -7.55 -5.59 1.99
N ASP A 80 -7.30 -4.58 1.18
CA ASP A 80 -6.30 -4.64 0.11
C ASP A 80 -4.90 -4.84 0.68
N ALA A 81 -4.57 -4.12 1.76
CA ALA A 81 -3.30 -4.28 2.45
C ALA A 81 -3.14 -5.67 3.05
N GLN A 82 -4.21 -6.23 3.60
CA GLN A 82 -4.21 -7.61 4.12
C GLN A 82 -3.96 -8.63 3.01
N ALA A 83 -4.51 -8.40 1.81
CA ALA A 83 -4.24 -9.24 0.65
C ALA A 83 -2.76 -9.22 0.27
N ILE A 84 -2.12 -8.05 0.31
CA ILE A 84 -0.68 -7.90 0.08
C ILE A 84 0.11 -8.66 1.14
N LYS A 85 -0.25 -8.56 2.41
CA LYS A 85 0.41 -9.30 3.49
C LYS A 85 0.30 -10.81 3.29
N LYS A 86 -0.83 -11.27 2.78
CA LYS A 86 -1.02 -12.68 2.48
C LYS A 86 -0.04 -13.16 1.39
N HIS A 87 0.17 -12.36 0.36
CA HIS A 87 1.16 -12.67 -0.67
C HIS A 87 2.58 -12.62 -0.11
N GLU A 88 2.88 -11.66 0.77
CA GLU A 88 4.17 -11.55 1.43
C GLU A 88 4.51 -12.80 2.23
N SER A 89 3.52 -13.42 2.87
CA SER A 89 3.73 -14.67 3.63
C SER A 89 4.28 -15.81 2.77
N VAL A 90 4.03 -15.75 1.46
CA VAL A 90 4.53 -16.75 0.49
C VAL A 90 5.84 -16.30 -0.13
N THR A 91 5.90 -15.04 -0.60
CA THR A 91 7.08 -14.50 -1.32
C THR A 91 8.22 -14.14 -0.39
N ASN A 92 7.92 -13.83 0.86
CA ASN A 92 8.84 -13.32 1.87
C ASN A 92 9.60 -12.08 1.38
N HIS A 93 8.94 -11.25 0.57
CA HIS A 93 9.50 -10.05 -0.01
C HIS A 93 8.39 -9.01 -0.15
N ASP A 94 8.47 -7.91 0.60
CA ASP A 94 7.39 -6.93 0.73
C ASP A 94 7.06 -6.17 -0.57
N VAL A 95 8.07 -5.78 -1.32
CA VAL A 95 7.86 -5.11 -2.61
C VAL A 95 7.27 -6.07 -3.64
N LYS A 96 7.76 -7.30 -3.68
CA LYS A 96 7.26 -8.33 -4.59
C LYS A 96 5.80 -8.65 -4.33
N ALA A 97 5.37 -8.64 -3.07
CA ALA A 97 3.98 -8.88 -2.68
C ALA A 97 3.03 -7.83 -3.28
N VAL A 98 3.47 -6.59 -3.42
CA VAL A 98 2.67 -5.51 -4.03
C VAL A 98 2.41 -5.77 -5.51
N GLU A 99 3.35 -6.41 -6.21
CA GLU A 99 3.20 -6.75 -7.64
C GLU A 99 2.05 -7.74 -7.88
N TYR A 100 1.75 -8.60 -6.90
CA TYR A 100 0.66 -9.54 -6.99
C TYR A 100 -0.69 -8.87 -6.71
#